data_1ba6eeae78b03a8cdc9367e30e8ef524
#
_entry.id   1ba6eeae78b03a8cdc9367e30e8ef524
#
_cell.length_a   1.000
_cell.length_b   1.000
_cell.length_c   1.000
_cell.angle_alpha   90.00
_cell.angle_beta   90.00
_cell.angle_gamma   90.00
#
_symmetry.space_group_name_H-M   'P 1'
#
loop_
_entity.id
_entity.type
_entity.pdbx_description
1 polymer ?
#
loop_
_entity_poly.entity_id
_entity_poly.type
_entity_poly.pdbx_seq_one_letter_code
_entity_poly.pdbx_strand_id
1 'polypeptide(L)'
;MQFFGFEISRKKQKDFGSVIPPSPQDGATVINTGVNAGGYYGMVMDMDGVVKNENDLIRRYREVAQYSDCDMAIEDIINEAIVTDEHKASVSINLDDLEVSESIKKKIREEFKNVLRVLKFENQSHDTFRTWYIDGRLYYHVMIDENNLKQGIVELRYIDPRKIRRIKNVIKEKTPQGVEVIKKIEEYYLYNDKGITESTTQGIKLSLDSVIYVPSGYMDANTGMMMSYLHKAIKPVNQLKMIEDSLVIYRISRAPERRIFYIDVGNLPKVKAEQYVQDIMNKFRNKIVYDATTGEVRDDRKHMSMMEDFWMPRREGGKGTEITTLPGGQNLGDIEDIQYFQNKLFHALNVPVGRLQEQQGFSIGRSVEISRDEIKFHKFIGRLRKKFANLFTDALFVQLVAKNIIRPDEWEDLKQDIKYDFIEDNHYSELKDNEILNTRLATLQLVEPYIGKFYSMDWIRKNILQMNEQEIEEMNKQMEKDGDIQMQHAELDGSLAAAAQAAQQNFLQANAPQALEAPTDNQQGANQ
;
A
#
# COMPACT_ATOMS: atom_id res chain seq x y z
N MET A 1 -3.38 -16.48 -31.81
CA MET A 1 -2.77 -15.35 -31.12
C MET A 1 -1.61 -14.86 -31.97
N GLN A 2 -1.50 -13.60 -32.26
CA GLN A 2 -0.31 -13.02 -32.90
C GLN A 2 0.58 -12.49 -31.80
N PHE A 3 1.71 -13.15 -31.59
CA PHE A 3 2.70 -12.72 -30.61
C PHE A 3 3.85 -12.07 -31.39
N PHE A 4 4.01 -10.75 -31.26
CA PHE A 4 5.00 -9.93 -32.00
C PHE A 4 5.07 -10.23 -33.51
N GLY A 5 3.92 -10.43 -34.16
CA GLY A 5 3.83 -10.73 -35.58
C GLY A 5 3.91 -12.24 -35.94
N PHE A 6 4.15 -13.11 -34.97
CA PHE A 6 4.11 -14.56 -35.17
C PHE A 6 2.73 -15.12 -34.83
N GLU A 7 2.16 -15.95 -35.72
CA GLU A 7 0.93 -16.68 -35.42
C GLU A 7 1.25 -17.87 -34.50
N ILE A 8 0.97 -17.69 -33.22
CA ILE A 8 0.94 -18.82 -32.29
C ILE A 8 -0.47 -19.40 -32.32
N SER A 9 -0.61 -20.59 -32.89
CA SER A 9 -1.87 -21.29 -32.99
C SER A 9 -2.26 -21.79 -31.59
N ARG A 10 -3.09 -21.02 -30.86
CA ARG A 10 -3.85 -21.54 -29.73
C ARG A 10 -4.80 -22.63 -30.24
N LYS A 11 -4.88 -23.75 -29.52
CA LYS A 11 -5.99 -24.69 -29.64
C LYS A 11 -7.27 -23.87 -29.63
N LYS A 12 -8.01 -23.80 -30.76
CA LYS A 12 -9.24 -23.02 -30.88
C LYS A 12 -10.11 -23.37 -29.68
N GLN A 13 -10.21 -22.44 -28.73
CA GLN A 13 -11.30 -22.48 -27.78
C GLN A 13 -12.56 -22.54 -28.61
N LYS A 14 -13.40 -23.57 -28.41
CA LYS A 14 -14.67 -23.68 -29.11
C LYS A 14 -15.45 -22.39 -28.83
N ASP A 15 -15.58 -21.55 -29.84
CA ASP A 15 -16.45 -20.39 -29.77
C ASP A 15 -17.88 -20.90 -29.57
N PHE A 16 -18.32 -20.93 -28.33
CA PHE A 16 -19.71 -21.08 -28.03
C PHE A 16 -20.35 -19.74 -28.41
N GLY A 17 -21.11 -19.73 -29.53
CA GLY A 17 -21.84 -18.56 -29.99
C GLY A 17 -22.76 -18.04 -28.86
N SER A 18 -22.25 -17.09 -28.09
CA SER A 18 -23.00 -16.44 -27.01
C SER A 18 -23.68 -15.19 -27.55
N VAL A 19 -24.92 -14.99 -27.16
CA VAL A 19 -25.67 -13.76 -27.41
C VAL A 19 -25.23 -12.66 -26.44
N ILE A 20 -24.67 -13.05 -25.29
CA ILE A 20 -24.25 -12.15 -24.21
C ILE A 20 -22.76 -11.85 -24.38
N PRO A 21 -22.36 -10.58 -24.55
CA PRO A 21 -20.94 -10.22 -24.56
C PRO A 21 -20.29 -10.54 -23.21
N PRO A 22 -19.01 -10.96 -23.18
CA PRO A 22 -18.30 -11.18 -21.95
C PRO A 22 -18.26 -9.87 -21.14
N SER A 23 -18.56 -9.98 -19.84
CA SER A 23 -18.51 -8.83 -18.93
C SER A 23 -17.09 -8.24 -18.92
N PRO A 24 -16.93 -6.93 -19.06
CA PRO A 24 -15.62 -6.28 -19.02
C PRO A 24 -15.08 -6.29 -17.57
N GLN A 25 -14.41 -7.37 -17.18
CA GLN A 25 -13.77 -7.45 -15.85
C GLN A 25 -12.42 -6.72 -15.79
N ASP A 26 -11.94 -6.24 -16.92
CA ASP A 26 -10.61 -5.66 -17.14
C ASP A 26 -10.63 -4.16 -17.47
N GLY A 27 -11.80 -3.50 -17.36
CA GLY A 27 -11.95 -2.09 -17.66
C GLY A 27 -11.80 -1.74 -19.15
N ALA A 28 -11.92 -2.73 -20.06
CA ALA A 28 -11.88 -2.48 -21.49
C ALA A 28 -13.15 -1.77 -21.95
N THR A 29 -13.01 -0.78 -22.83
CA THR A 29 -14.15 -0.12 -23.48
C THR A 29 -14.75 -1.04 -24.54
N VAL A 30 -15.99 -1.46 -24.37
CA VAL A 30 -16.70 -2.34 -25.32
C VAL A 30 -17.36 -1.48 -26.40
N ILE A 31 -16.99 -1.73 -27.67
CA ILE A 31 -17.63 -1.13 -28.82
C ILE A 31 -18.49 -2.19 -29.49
N ASN A 32 -19.78 -1.92 -29.60
CA ASN A 32 -20.68 -2.75 -30.38
C ASN A 32 -20.78 -2.18 -31.79
N THR A 33 -20.17 -2.82 -32.78
CA THR A 33 -20.31 -2.48 -34.19
C THR A 33 -21.58 -3.12 -34.73
N GLY A 34 -22.73 -2.56 -34.40
CA GLY A 34 -24.05 -2.90 -34.96
C GLY A 34 -24.74 -1.60 -35.36
N VAL A 35 -25.68 -1.67 -36.29
CA VAL A 35 -26.33 -0.63 -37.09
C VAL A 35 -26.76 0.69 -36.39
N ASN A 36 -26.56 0.82 -35.07
CA ASN A 36 -26.83 2.05 -34.28
C ASN A 36 -25.71 2.33 -33.29
N ALA A 37 -24.46 2.41 -33.73
CA ALA A 37 -23.34 2.69 -32.87
C ALA A 37 -23.18 4.19 -32.57
N GLY A 38 -24.08 4.76 -31.80
CA GLY A 38 -23.82 5.94 -30.99
C GLY A 38 -23.13 5.53 -29.71
N GLY A 39 -21.89 5.07 -29.79
CA GLY A 39 -21.17 4.58 -28.61
C GLY A 39 -20.70 5.73 -27.74
N TYR A 40 -21.29 5.89 -26.57
CA TYR A 40 -20.76 6.71 -25.51
C TYR A 40 -19.54 5.99 -24.90
N TYR A 41 -18.36 6.51 -25.19
CA TYR A 41 -17.12 5.99 -24.66
C TYR A 41 -16.89 6.52 -23.24
N GLY A 42 -16.94 5.65 -22.27
CA GLY A 42 -16.31 5.86 -20.97
C GLY A 42 -16.82 7.02 -20.12
N MET A 43 -18.13 7.23 -20.08
CA MET A 43 -18.73 8.19 -19.17
C MET A 43 -19.09 7.54 -17.82
N VAL A 44 -18.52 8.03 -16.73
CA VAL A 44 -18.92 7.68 -15.35
C VAL A 44 -19.77 8.80 -14.79
N MET A 45 -20.94 8.47 -14.25
CA MET A 45 -21.65 9.38 -13.37
C MET A 45 -20.97 9.41 -12.00
N ASP A 46 -20.46 10.57 -11.62
CA ASP A 46 -20.02 10.81 -10.24
C ASP A 46 -21.26 10.81 -9.31
N MET A 47 -21.04 10.57 -8.01
CA MET A 47 -22.13 10.57 -7.01
C MET A 47 -22.91 11.91 -6.98
N ASP A 48 -22.36 12.97 -7.57
CA ASP A 48 -23.00 14.28 -7.73
C ASP A 48 -23.70 14.50 -9.08
N GLY A 49 -23.89 13.40 -9.88
CA GLY A 49 -24.62 13.45 -11.16
C GLY A 49 -23.84 14.02 -12.35
N VAL A 50 -22.56 14.33 -12.19
CA VAL A 50 -21.71 14.85 -13.26
C VAL A 50 -21.06 13.69 -14.01
N VAL A 51 -21.30 13.64 -15.32
CA VAL A 51 -20.67 12.65 -16.21
C VAL A 51 -19.22 13.05 -16.45
N LYS A 52 -18.28 12.18 -16.06
CA LYS A 52 -16.83 12.45 -16.20
C LYS A 52 -16.18 11.45 -17.13
N ASN A 53 -15.27 11.97 -17.96
CA ASN A 53 -14.40 11.17 -18.78
C ASN A 53 -13.31 10.50 -17.92
N GLU A 54 -12.85 9.32 -18.33
CA GLU A 54 -11.77 8.57 -17.68
C GLU A 54 -10.49 9.41 -17.48
N ASN A 55 -10.12 10.23 -18.45
CA ASN A 55 -8.95 11.10 -18.37
C ASN A 55 -9.10 12.20 -17.30
N ASP A 56 -10.32 12.73 -17.14
CA ASP A 56 -10.61 13.73 -16.11
C ASP A 56 -10.57 13.11 -14.72
N LEU A 57 -11.02 11.85 -14.57
CA LEU A 57 -10.89 11.12 -13.30
C LEU A 57 -9.43 10.90 -12.93
N ILE A 58 -8.57 10.46 -13.88
CA ILE A 58 -7.14 10.28 -13.60
C ILE A 58 -6.49 11.59 -13.19
N ARG A 59 -6.81 12.70 -13.87
CA ARG A 59 -6.31 14.03 -13.50
C ARG A 59 -6.73 14.37 -12.07
N ARG A 60 -7.98 14.16 -11.75
CA ARG A 60 -8.52 14.43 -10.40
C ARG A 60 -7.91 13.56 -9.32
N TYR A 61 -7.62 12.28 -9.60
CA TYR A 61 -6.90 11.42 -8.65
C TYR A 61 -5.50 11.97 -8.35
N ARG A 62 -4.78 12.44 -9.38
CA ARG A 62 -3.46 13.05 -9.21
C ARG A 62 -3.52 14.37 -8.43
N GLU A 63 -4.57 15.17 -8.62
CA GLU A 63 -4.82 16.39 -7.83
C GLU A 63 -5.12 16.07 -6.36
N VAL A 64 -5.97 15.08 -6.10
CA VAL A 64 -6.30 14.62 -4.74
C VAL A 64 -5.08 14.04 -4.03
N ALA A 65 -4.22 13.33 -4.74
CA ALA A 65 -2.98 12.76 -4.21
C ALA A 65 -1.96 13.81 -3.77
N GLN A 66 -2.05 15.06 -4.27
CA GLN A 66 -1.17 16.16 -3.86
C GLN A 66 -1.63 16.88 -2.58
N TYR A 67 -2.82 16.56 -2.08
CA TYR A 67 -3.29 17.11 -0.82
C TYR A 67 -2.53 16.49 0.36
N SER A 68 -2.01 17.31 1.28
CA SER A 68 -1.04 16.89 2.30
C SER A 68 -1.46 15.65 3.11
N ASP A 69 -2.68 15.64 3.66
CA ASP A 69 -3.17 14.53 4.46
C ASP A 69 -3.38 13.25 3.62
N CYS A 70 -3.77 13.44 2.36
CA CYS A 70 -3.93 12.33 1.42
C CYS A 70 -2.57 11.78 0.99
N ASP A 71 -1.60 12.64 0.75
CA ASP A 71 -0.23 12.27 0.38
C ASP A 71 0.45 11.48 1.50
N MET A 72 0.36 11.97 2.74
CA MET A 72 0.88 11.27 3.92
C MET A 72 0.26 9.87 4.07
N ALA A 73 -1.05 9.75 3.88
CA ALA A 73 -1.72 8.45 3.95
C ALA A 73 -1.31 7.51 2.79
N ILE A 74 -1.07 8.05 1.59
CA ILE A 74 -0.56 7.29 0.45
C ILE A 74 0.86 6.80 0.72
N GLU A 75 1.74 7.66 1.26
CA GLU A 75 3.11 7.28 1.63
C GLU A 75 3.14 6.15 2.66
N ASP A 76 2.27 6.20 3.67
CA ASP A 76 2.17 5.12 4.66
C ASP A 76 1.75 3.78 4.01
N ILE A 77 0.78 3.82 3.09
CA ILE A 77 0.37 2.64 2.32
C ILE A 77 1.52 2.08 1.47
N ILE A 78 2.29 2.95 0.80
CA ILE A 78 3.36 2.53 -0.10
C ILE A 78 4.53 1.98 0.68
N ASN A 79 4.94 2.65 1.76
CA ASN A 79 6.02 2.20 2.64
C ASN A 79 5.73 0.81 3.23
N GLU A 80 4.47 0.56 3.60
CA GLU A 80 4.06 -0.78 4.04
C GLU A 80 3.99 -1.78 2.89
N ALA A 81 3.55 -1.35 1.68
CA ALA A 81 3.40 -2.26 0.54
C ALA A 81 4.75 -2.68 -0.06
N ILE A 82 5.70 -1.77 -0.13
CA ILE A 82 7.02 -1.94 -0.74
C ILE A 82 8.08 -1.58 0.29
N VAL A 83 8.58 -2.58 0.96
CA VAL A 83 9.72 -2.44 1.88
C VAL A 83 11.01 -2.62 1.08
N THR A 84 11.94 -1.70 1.24
CA THR A 84 13.28 -1.78 0.65
C THR A 84 14.29 -2.14 1.73
N ASP A 85 15.08 -3.17 1.49
CA ASP A 85 16.17 -3.61 2.36
C ASP A 85 17.49 -3.52 1.56
N GLU A 86 18.57 -3.12 2.19
CA GLU A 86 19.90 -3.01 1.55
C GLU A 86 20.46 -4.39 1.14
N HIS A 87 20.01 -5.47 1.77
CA HIS A 87 20.57 -6.82 1.60
C HIS A 87 19.64 -7.77 0.87
N LYS A 88 18.37 -7.46 0.71
CA LYS A 88 17.37 -8.34 0.09
C LYS A 88 16.61 -7.60 -1.01
N ALA A 89 16.31 -8.30 -2.10
CA ALA A 89 15.44 -7.76 -3.14
C ALA A 89 14.02 -7.56 -2.59
N SER A 90 13.40 -6.41 -2.84
CA SER A 90 12.05 -6.05 -2.33
C SER A 90 10.97 -7.08 -2.66
N VAL A 91 11.16 -7.87 -3.72
CA VAL A 91 10.24 -8.95 -4.13
C VAL A 91 11.04 -10.17 -4.55
N SER A 92 10.64 -11.33 -4.07
CA SER A 92 11.17 -12.64 -4.49
C SER A 92 10.07 -13.51 -5.11
N ILE A 93 10.48 -14.46 -5.94
CA ILE A 93 9.55 -15.41 -6.54
C ILE A 93 9.59 -16.72 -5.77
N ASN A 94 8.44 -17.19 -5.37
CA ASN A 94 8.24 -18.47 -4.72
C ASN A 94 7.68 -19.49 -5.74
N LEU A 95 8.37 -20.61 -5.89
CA LEU A 95 8.08 -21.69 -6.84
C LEU A 95 7.91 -23.04 -6.14
N ASP A 96 7.65 -23.05 -4.83
CA ASP A 96 7.61 -24.28 -4.04
C ASP A 96 6.46 -25.18 -4.48
N ASP A 97 5.29 -24.59 -4.76
CA ASP A 97 4.10 -25.30 -5.22
C ASP A 97 4.17 -25.72 -6.70
N LEU A 98 5.19 -25.29 -7.44
CA LEU A 98 5.30 -25.54 -8.87
C LEU A 98 5.84 -26.95 -9.15
N GLU A 99 5.07 -27.81 -9.83
CA GLU A 99 5.45 -29.19 -10.18
C GLU A 99 6.30 -29.26 -11.46
N VAL A 100 7.49 -28.64 -11.45
CA VAL A 100 8.46 -28.71 -12.55
C VAL A 100 9.85 -29.06 -12.05
N SER A 101 10.76 -29.46 -12.98
CA SER A 101 12.12 -29.80 -12.60
C SER A 101 12.89 -28.63 -12.00
N GLU A 102 13.77 -28.89 -11.03
CA GLU A 102 14.60 -27.87 -10.38
C GLU A 102 15.43 -27.03 -11.35
N SER A 103 15.83 -27.60 -12.48
CA SER A 103 16.55 -26.87 -13.52
C SER A 103 15.69 -25.79 -14.18
N ILE A 104 14.40 -26.03 -14.34
CA ILE A 104 13.44 -25.06 -14.87
C ILE A 104 13.13 -24.01 -13.80
N LYS A 105 12.90 -24.39 -12.54
CA LYS A 105 12.72 -23.46 -11.43
C LYS A 105 13.88 -22.48 -11.31
N LYS A 106 15.12 -22.97 -11.43
CA LYS A 106 16.31 -22.13 -11.41
C LYS A 106 16.32 -21.11 -12.54
N LYS A 107 16.00 -21.54 -13.77
CA LYS A 107 15.87 -20.61 -14.91
C LYS A 107 14.79 -19.57 -14.71
N ILE A 108 13.62 -19.96 -14.18
CA ILE A 108 12.53 -19.01 -13.88
C ILE A 108 12.99 -17.96 -12.85
N ARG A 109 13.71 -18.38 -11.79
CA ARG A 109 14.27 -17.45 -10.79
C ARG A 109 15.29 -16.48 -11.41
N GLU A 110 16.15 -16.96 -12.31
CA GLU A 110 17.13 -16.13 -13.01
C GLU A 110 16.43 -15.12 -13.94
N GLU A 111 15.42 -15.55 -14.69
CA GLU A 111 14.69 -14.68 -15.59
C GLU A 111 13.83 -13.66 -14.82
N PHE A 112 13.31 -14.02 -13.68
CA PHE A 112 12.62 -13.09 -12.80
C PHE A 112 13.56 -11.95 -12.32
N LYS A 113 14.79 -12.29 -11.94
CA LYS A 113 15.81 -11.28 -11.61
C LYS A 113 16.11 -10.36 -12.79
N ASN A 114 16.11 -10.89 -14.02
CA ASN A 114 16.28 -10.09 -15.23
C ASN A 114 15.10 -9.14 -15.45
N VAL A 115 13.86 -9.61 -15.23
CA VAL A 115 12.64 -8.77 -15.30
C VAL A 115 12.71 -7.63 -14.29
N LEU A 116 13.08 -7.89 -13.03
CA LEU A 116 13.25 -6.84 -12.00
C LEU A 116 14.31 -5.81 -12.39
N ARG A 117 15.41 -6.26 -13.03
CA ARG A 117 16.46 -5.36 -13.52
C ARG A 117 15.98 -4.48 -14.67
N VAL A 118 15.23 -5.04 -15.64
CA VAL A 118 14.65 -4.28 -16.76
C VAL A 118 13.63 -3.26 -16.27
N LEU A 119 12.82 -3.62 -15.25
CA LEU A 119 11.90 -2.70 -14.57
C LEU A 119 12.63 -1.66 -13.71
N LYS A 120 13.92 -1.83 -13.45
CA LYS A 120 14.69 -1.05 -12.45
C LYS A 120 13.97 -1.03 -11.09
N PHE A 121 13.37 -2.15 -10.73
CA PHE A 121 12.41 -2.22 -9.63
C PHE A 121 13.06 -1.88 -8.28
N GLU A 122 14.33 -2.18 -8.06
CA GLU A 122 15.04 -1.81 -6.83
C GLU A 122 15.05 -0.30 -6.57
N ASN A 123 15.15 0.51 -7.64
CA ASN A 123 15.23 1.97 -7.52
C ASN A 123 13.87 2.66 -7.73
N GLN A 124 12.97 2.05 -8.49
CA GLN A 124 11.70 2.67 -8.92
C GLN A 124 10.46 1.96 -8.38
N SER A 125 10.63 1.01 -7.46
CA SER A 125 9.53 0.22 -6.92
C SER A 125 8.46 1.09 -6.24
N HIS A 126 8.91 2.03 -5.41
CA HIS A 126 8.07 2.97 -4.69
C HIS A 126 7.26 3.86 -5.66
N ASP A 127 7.93 4.51 -6.62
CA ASP A 127 7.29 5.37 -7.61
C ASP A 127 6.32 4.60 -8.52
N THR A 128 6.70 3.38 -8.92
CA THR A 128 5.88 2.51 -9.75
C THR A 128 4.59 2.10 -9.02
N PHE A 129 4.72 1.69 -7.75
CA PHE A 129 3.57 1.33 -6.94
C PHE A 129 2.69 2.55 -6.64
N ARG A 130 3.28 3.71 -6.34
CA ARG A 130 2.58 4.98 -6.15
C ARG A 130 1.75 5.35 -7.37
N THR A 131 2.35 5.30 -8.55
CA THR A 131 1.65 5.60 -9.80
C THR A 131 0.49 4.65 -10.04
N TRP A 132 0.69 3.35 -9.82
CA TRP A 132 -0.37 2.35 -9.93
C TRP A 132 -1.52 2.59 -8.94
N TYR A 133 -1.20 2.92 -7.69
CA TYR A 133 -2.18 3.18 -6.64
C TYR A 133 -3.02 4.43 -6.95
N ILE A 134 -2.37 5.52 -7.39
CA ILE A 134 -3.01 6.80 -7.71
C ILE A 134 -3.86 6.69 -8.97
N ASP A 135 -3.31 6.18 -10.07
CA ASP A 135 -4.01 6.12 -11.36
C ASP A 135 -5.00 4.95 -11.45
N GLY A 136 -4.87 3.95 -10.56
CA GLY A 136 -5.68 2.73 -10.56
C GLY A 136 -5.37 1.79 -11.71
N ARG A 137 -4.32 2.04 -12.48
CA ARG A 137 -3.87 1.24 -13.61
C ARG A 137 -2.44 1.59 -14.00
N LEU A 138 -1.74 0.61 -14.56
CA LEU A 138 -0.37 0.77 -15.02
C LEU A 138 -0.22 0.13 -16.39
N TYR A 139 0.49 0.79 -17.29
CA TYR A 139 0.76 0.30 -18.62
C TYR A 139 2.25 0.37 -18.94
N TYR A 140 2.78 -0.74 -19.44
CA TYR A 140 4.14 -0.80 -19.97
C TYR A 140 4.11 -1.34 -21.39
N HIS A 141 4.77 -0.65 -22.31
CA HIS A 141 5.06 -1.19 -23.64
C HIS A 141 6.29 -2.05 -23.58
N VAL A 142 6.16 -3.28 -24.06
CA VAL A 142 7.24 -4.27 -24.06
C VAL A 142 8.04 -4.13 -25.35
N MET A 143 9.34 -3.88 -25.21
CA MET A 143 10.27 -3.80 -26.33
C MET A 143 11.11 -5.08 -26.36
N ILE A 144 11.03 -5.79 -27.51
CA ILE A 144 11.82 -7.01 -27.79
C ILE A 144 12.58 -6.79 -29.08
N ASP A 145 13.80 -7.28 -29.16
CA ASP A 145 14.57 -7.29 -30.40
C ASP A 145 14.06 -8.40 -31.33
N GLU A 146 13.47 -8.02 -32.45
CA GLU A 146 12.94 -8.97 -33.45
C GLU A 146 14.02 -9.86 -34.06
N ASN A 147 15.27 -9.38 -34.13
CA ASN A 147 16.40 -10.14 -34.67
C ASN A 147 16.98 -11.14 -33.66
N ASN A 148 16.79 -10.90 -32.36
CA ASN A 148 17.33 -11.72 -31.30
C ASN A 148 16.32 -11.96 -30.17
N LEU A 149 15.30 -12.75 -30.44
CA LEU A 149 14.27 -13.10 -29.45
C LEU A 149 14.82 -13.75 -28.18
N LYS A 150 15.98 -14.41 -28.26
CA LYS A 150 16.63 -15.06 -27.10
C LYS A 150 17.13 -14.05 -26.05
N GLN A 151 17.25 -12.79 -26.39
CA GLN A 151 17.60 -11.75 -25.43
C GLN A 151 16.42 -11.49 -24.46
N GLY A 152 15.19 -11.76 -24.89
CA GLY A 152 13.98 -11.47 -24.12
C GLY A 152 13.61 -10.00 -24.16
N ILE A 153 13.05 -9.50 -23.07
CA ILE A 153 12.64 -8.09 -22.93
C ILE A 153 13.89 -7.22 -22.83
N VAL A 154 14.01 -6.27 -23.76
CA VAL A 154 15.11 -5.28 -23.78
C VAL A 154 14.78 -4.08 -22.90
N GLU A 155 13.54 -3.59 -23.00
CA GLU A 155 13.08 -2.39 -22.30
C GLU A 155 11.59 -2.49 -22.01
N LEU A 156 11.17 -1.94 -20.86
CA LEU A 156 9.77 -1.73 -20.50
C LEU A 156 9.52 -0.22 -20.41
N ARG A 157 8.75 0.32 -21.37
CA ARG A 157 8.43 1.76 -21.41
C ARG A 157 7.09 2.02 -20.73
N TYR A 158 7.10 2.85 -19.72
CA TYR A 158 5.88 3.33 -19.09
C TYR A 158 5.04 4.16 -20.09
N ILE A 159 3.73 3.89 -20.11
CA ILE A 159 2.77 4.66 -20.88
C ILE A 159 1.79 5.34 -19.92
N ASP A 160 1.63 6.66 -20.04
CA ASP A 160 0.61 7.39 -19.27
C ASP A 160 -0.79 6.85 -19.59
N PRO A 161 -1.58 6.44 -18.59
CA PRO A 161 -2.92 5.90 -18.78
C PRO A 161 -3.88 6.79 -19.56
N ARG A 162 -3.60 8.11 -19.64
CA ARG A 162 -4.38 9.06 -20.43
C ARG A 162 -4.13 8.94 -21.93
N LYS A 163 -3.03 8.28 -22.34
CA LYS A 163 -2.60 8.13 -23.73
C LYS A 163 -2.96 6.78 -24.33
N ILE A 164 -3.38 5.82 -23.50
CA ILE A 164 -3.68 4.45 -23.94
C ILE A 164 -5.03 3.99 -23.41
N ARG A 165 -5.74 3.19 -24.21
CA ARG A 165 -7.02 2.59 -23.82
C ARG A 165 -7.16 1.19 -24.43
N ARG A 166 -7.65 0.25 -23.66
CA ARG A 166 -8.00 -1.09 -24.14
C ARG A 166 -9.39 -1.07 -24.77
N ILE A 167 -9.49 -1.58 -25.98
CA ILE A 167 -10.74 -1.59 -26.78
C ILE A 167 -11.11 -3.03 -27.08
N LYS A 168 -12.37 -3.38 -26.80
CA LYS A 168 -13.01 -4.63 -27.22
C LYS A 168 -14.06 -4.30 -28.27
N ASN A 169 -13.79 -4.64 -29.52
CA ASN A 169 -14.71 -4.47 -30.62
C ASN A 169 -15.52 -5.77 -30.79
N VAL A 170 -16.80 -5.73 -30.45
CA VAL A 170 -17.71 -6.87 -30.59
C VAL A 170 -18.45 -6.76 -31.92
N ILE A 171 -18.09 -7.63 -32.86
CA ILE A 171 -18.72 -7.72 -34.18
C ILE A 171 -19.88 -8.71 -34.07
N LYS A 172 -21.10 -8.18 -34.22
CA LYS A 172 -22.33 -8.96 -34.23
C LYS A 172 -22.82 -9.22 -35.65
N GLU A 173 -23.33 -10.42 -35.89
CA GLU A 173 -23.97 -10.81 -37.15
C GLU A 173 -25.43 -11.22 -36.88
N LYS A 174 -26.36 -10.79 -37.75
CA LYS A 174 -27.75 -11.22 -37.63
C LYS A 174 -27.91 -12.56 -38.35
N THR A 175 -28.40 -13.56 -37.61
CA THR A 175 -28.82 -14.84 -38.17
C THR A 175 -30.06 -14.63 -39.07
N PRO A 176 -30.32 -15.50 -40.05
CA PRO A 176 -31.51 -15.45 -40.87
C PRO A 176 -32.82 -15.40 -40.11
N GLN A 177 -32.81 -15.83 -38.83
CA GLN A 177 -33.93 -15.82 -37.88
C GLN A 177 -34.05 -14.50 -37.10
N GLY A 178 -33.22 -13.49 -37.39
CA GLY A 178 -33.27 -12.16 -36.75
C GLY A 178 -32.53 -12.05 -35.40
N VAL A 179 -31.89 -13.11 -34.95
CA VAL A 179 -31.12 -13.10 -33.68
C VAL A 179 -29.71 -12.57 -33.94
N GLU A 180 -29.26 -11.62 -33.12
CA GLU A 180 -27.90 -11.10 -33.17
C GLU A 180 -26.96 -12.03 -32.40
N VAL A 181 -26.01 -12.63 -33.09
CA VAL A 181 -24.99 -13.52 -32.51
C VAL A 181 -23.61 -12.84 -32.64
N ILE A 182 -22.79 -12.95 -31.61
CA ILE A 182 -21.42 -12.45 -31.63
C ILE A 182 -20.61 -13.34 -32.57
N LYS A 183 -20.09 -12.75 -33.65
CA LYS A 183 -19.23 -13.43 -34.62
C LYS A 183 -17.77 -13.41 -34.25
N LYS A 184 -17.28 -12.28 -33.79
CA LYS A 184 -15.88 -12.08 -33.46
C LYS A 184 -15.72 -10.98 -32.41
N ILE A 185 -14.79 -11.17 -31.50
CA ILE A 185 -14.34 -10.15 -30.55
C ILE A 185 -12.90 -9.81 -30.93
N GLU A 186 -12.65 -8.55 -31.30
CA GLU A 186 -11.30 -8.03 -31.56
C GLU A 186 -10.88 -7.17 -30.39
N GLU A 187 -9.78 -7.54 -29.75
CA GLU A 187 -9.21 -6.79 -28.64
C GLU A 187 -7.87 -6.19 -29.05
N TYR A 188 -7.68 -4.91 -28.76
CA TYR A 188 -6.44 -4.19 -29.02
C TYR A 188 -6.30 -2.98 -28.10
N TYR A 189 -5.08 -2.47 -27.97
CA TYR A 189 -4.85 -1.18 -27.33
C TYR A 189 -4.81 -0.08 -28.39
N LEU A 190 -5.44 1.04 -28.09
CA LEU A 190 -5.35 2.26 -28.87
C LEU A 190 -4.43 3.24 -28.14
N TYR A 191 -3.34 3.65 -28.80
CA TYR A 191 -2.38 4.61 -28.28
C TYR A 191 -2.46 5.92 -29.07
N ASN A 192 -2.50 7.05 -28.36
CA ASN A 192 -2.41 8.37 -28.96
C ASN A 192 -1.50 9.27 -28.11
N ASP A 193 -0.45 9.80 -28.70
CA ASP A 193 0.53 10.63 -27.99
C ASP A 193 -0.06 11.95 -27.45
N LYS A 194 -1.08 12.51 -28.11
CA LYS A 194 -1.79 13.73 -27.66
C LYS A 194 -2.81 13.47 -26.55
N GLY A 195 -2.99 12.21 -26.15
CA GLY A 195 -4.04 11.77 -25.24
C GLY A 195 -5.32 11.35 -25.97
N ILE A 196 -6.11 10.50 -25.32
CA ILE A 196 -7.37 9.99 -25.86
C ILE A 196 -8.49 10.84 -25.29
N THR A 197 -9.17 11.59 -26.17
CA THR A 197 -10.41 12.33 -25.89
C THR A 197 -11.60 11.54 -26.44
N GLU A 198 -12.81 11.87 -26.04
CA GLU A 198 -14.05 11.17 -26.45
C GLU A 198 -14.22 11.03 -27.97
N SER A 199 -13.73 12.01 -28.72
CA SER A 199 -13.81 12.05 -30.21
C SER A 199 -12.61 11.42 -30.91
N THR A 200 -11.61 10.91 -30.19
CA THR A 200 -10.36 10.44 -30.80
C THR A 200 -10.49 8.98 -31.20
N THR A 201 -10.92 8.74 -32.43
CA THR A 201 -10.87 7.42 -33.09
C THR A 201 -9.52 7.16 -33.77
N GLN A 202 -8.67 8.18 -33.89
CA GLN A 202 -7.36 8.08 -34.50
C GLN A 202 -6.28 7.76 -33.46
N GLY A 203 -5.53 6.70 -33.67
CA GLY A 203 -4.42 6.29 -32.85
C GLY A 203 -3.73 5.05 -33.42
N ILE A 204 -2.59 4.72 -32.84
CA ILE A 204 -1.84 3.52 -33.19
C ILE A 204 -2.48 2.33 -32.47
N LYS A 205 -2.84 1.30 -33.24
CA LYS A 205 -3.34 0.05 -32.67
C LYS A 205 -2.15 -0.82 -32.26
N LEU A 206 -2.11 -1.19 -30.98
CA LEU A 206 -1.12 -2.09 -30.42
C LEU A 206 -1.77 -3.43 -30.10
N SER A 207 -1.02 -4.52 -30.27
CA SER A 207 -1.49 -5.85 -29.92
C SER A 207 -1.57 -6.02 -28.38
N LEU A 208 -2.40 -6.93 -27.90
CA LEU A 208 -2.51 -7.21 -26.46
C LEU A 208 -1.19 -7.65 -25.85
N ASP A 209 -0.42 -8.43 -26.60
CA ASP A 209 0.83 -9.04 -26.11
C ASP A 209 1.99 -8.02 -26.06
N SER A 210 1.86 -6.86 -26.69
CA SER A 210 2.88 -5.80 -26.69
C SER A 210 2.76 -4.84 -25.50
N VAL A 211 1.71 -4.97 -24.69
CA VAL A 211 1.45 -4.06 -23.57
C VAL A 211 1.11 -4.87 -22.32
N ILE A 212 1.88 -4.66 -21.26
CA ILE A 212 1.56 -5.15 -19.92
C ILE A 212 0.56 -4.17 -19.30
N TYR A 213 -0.55 -4.70 -18.82
CA TYR A 213 -1.62 -3.91 -18.20
C TYR A 213 -1.96 -4.43 -16.82
N VAL A 214 -1.79 -3.58 -15.82
CA VAL A 214 -2.05 -3.91 -14.42
C VAL A 214 -3.19 -3.05 -13.87
N PRO A 215 -4.42 -3.56 -13.84
CA PRO A 215 -5.55 -2.84 -13.27
C PRO A 215 -5.57 -2.91 -11.74
N SER A 216 -6.16 -1.91 -11.09
CA SER A 216 -6.42 -1.93 -9.64
C SER A 216 -7.37 -3.04 -9.21
N GLY A 217 -8.22 -3.51 -10.12
CA GLY A 217 -9.31 -4.43 -9.83
C GLY A 217 -10.49 -3.79 -9.09
N TYR A 218 -10.45 -2.46 -8.89
CA TYR A 218 -11.59 -1.70 -8.39
C TYR A 218 -12.36 -1.09 -9.56
N MET A 219 -13.54 -1.60 -9.82
CA MET A 219 -14.32 -1.28 -11.02
C MET A 219 -15.68 -0.74 -10.63
N ASP A 220 -16.18 0.23 -11.40
CA ASP A 220 -17.54 0.70 -11.28
C ASP A 220 -18.52 -0.35 -11.82
N ALA A 221 -19.48 -0.75 -11.00
CA ALA A 221 -20.47 -1.78 -11.35
C ALA A 221 -21.39 -1.36 -12.51
N ASN A 222 -21.62 -0.04 -12.71
CA ASN A 222 -22.55 0.46 -13.71
C ASN A 222 -21.90 0.61 -15.08
N THR A 223 -20.69 1.16 -15.11
CA THR A 223 -20.00 1.51 -16.36
C THR A 223 -18.92 0.53 -16.76
N GLY A 224 -18.50 -0.35 -15.84
CA GLY A 224 -17.38 -1.27 -16.05
C GLY A 224 -16.01 -0.57 -16.12
N MET A 225 -15.94 0.73 -15.77
CA MET A 225 -14.67 1.47 -15.80
C MET A 225 -13.79 1.13 -14.61
N MET A 226 -12.49 1.05 -14.88
CA MET A 226 -11.49 0.85 -13.84
C MET A 226 -11.32 2.14 -13.04
N MET A 227 -11.38 2.06 -11.71
CA MET A 227 -11.22 3.18 -10.81
C MET A 227 -9.95 3.06 -9.98
N SER A 228 -9.45 4.19 -9.51
CA SER A 228 -8.38 4.25 -8.51
C SER A 228 -8.91 3.94 -7.12
N TYR A 229 -8.01 3.48 -6.24
CA TYR A 229 -8.30 3.37 -4.81
C TYR A 229 -8.61 4.73 -4.17
N LEU A 230 -8.11 5.84 -4.76
CA LEU A 230 -8.39 7.21 -4.34
C LEU A 230 -9.80 7.70 -4.68
N HIS A 231 -10.58 6.94 -5.45
CA HIS A 231 -11.93 7.39 -5.83
C HIS A 231 -12.81 7.73 -4.62
N LYS A 232 -12.72 6.92 -3.56
CA LYS A 232 -13.45 7.12 -2.31
C LYS A 232 -12.97 8.34 -1.51
N ALA A 233 -11.74 8.77 -1.73
CA ALA A 233 -11.13 9.91 -1.03
C ALA A 233 -11.50 11.28 -1.65
N ILE A 234 -11.96 11.33 -2.90
CA ILE A 234 -12.28 12.59 -3.60
C ILE A 234 -13.23 13.46 -2.78
N LYS A 235 -14.35 12.87 -2.32
CA LYS A 235 -15.36 13.62 -1.56
C LYS A 235 -14.87 14.07 -0.20
N PRO A 236 -14.27 13.22 0.65
CA PRO A 236 -13.68 13.64 1.92
C PRO A 236 -12.63 14.75 1.76
N VAL A 237 -11.70 14.64 0.80
CA VAL A 237 -10.67 15.68 0.54
C VAL A 237 -11.29 17.01 0.19
N ASN A 238 -12.27 17.04 -0.72
CA ASN A 238 -12.93 18.29 -1.09
C ASN A 238 -13.68 18.91 0.09
N GLN A 239 -14.32 18.09 0.93
CA GLN A 239 -15.02 18.56 2.13
C GLN A 239 -14.04 19.10 3.17
N LEU A 240 -12.93 18.38 3.41
CA LEU A 240 -11.90 18.79 4.36
C LEU A 240 -11.28 20.13 3.93
N LYS A 241 -10.85 20.25 2.69
CA LYS A 241 -10.30 21.49 2.13
C LYS A 241 -11.28 22.67 2.28
N MET A 242 -12.58 22.46 2.00
CA MET A 242 -13.58 23.52 2.14
C MET A 242 -13.74 23.96 3.58
N ILE A 243 -13.69 23.04 4.55
CA ILE A 243 -13.84 23.37 5.97
C ILE A 243 -12.58 24.07 6.49
N GLU A 244 -11.40 23.64 6.10
CA GLU A 244 -10.13 24.29 6.44
C GLU A 244 -10.09 25.73 5.94
N ASP A 245 -10.41 25.95 4.65
CA ASP A 245 -10.51 27.29 4.07
C ASP A 245 -11.55 28.15 4.81
N SER A 246 -12.71 27.57 5.11
CA SER A 246 -13.78 28.25 5.84
C SER A 246 -13.36 28.62 7.27
N LEU A 247 -12.62 27.73 7.95
CA LEU A 247 -12.09 27.98 9.29
C LEU A 247 -11.09 29.14 9.28
N VAL A 248 -10.18 29.15 8.31
CA VAL A 248 -9.20 30.24 8.15
C VAL A 248 -9.93 31.57 7.91
N ILE A 249 -10.89 31.60 6.99
CA ILE A 249 -11.68 32.78 6.69
C ILE A 249 -12.45 33.23 7.95
N TYR A 250 -13.08 32.29 8.67
CA TYR A 250 -13.81 32.57 9.88
C TYR A 250 -12.91 33.17 10.97
N ARG A 251 -11.74 32.56 11.22
CA ARG A 251 -10.78 33.08 12.21
C ARG A 251 -10.26 34.47 11.84
N ILE A 252 -9.90 34.67 10.57
CA ILE A 252 -9.41 35.95 10.09
C ILE A 252 -10.49 37.03 10.20
N SER A 253 -11.75 36.69 9.90
CA SER A 253 -12.85 37.68 9.90
C SER A 253 -13.47 37.91 11.27
N ARG A 254 -13.44 36.92 12.19
CA ARG A 254 -14.16 36.96 13.48
C ARG A 254 -13.26 37.03 14.71
N ALA A 255 -11.97 36.59 14.60
CA ALA A 255 -11.04 36.66 15.73
C ALA A 255 -10.76 38.10 16.19
N PRO A 256 -10.57 39.08 15.30
CA PRO A 256 -10.39 40.45 15.75
C PRO A 256 -11.67 41.02 16.34
N GLU A 257 -11.55 41.72 17.45
CA GLU A 257 -12.65 42.56 17.96
C GLU A 257 -12.98 43.62 16.91
N ARG A 258 -14.27 43.69 16.57
CA ARG A 258 -14.76 44.73 15.65
C ARG A 258 -15.06 45.97 16.40
N ARG A 259 -14.64 47.10 15.89
CA ARG A 259 -14.93 48.41 16.48
C ARG A 259 -16.10 49.06 15.74
N ILE A 260 -17.02 49.60 16.51
CA ILE A 260 -18.10 50.42 15.99
C ILE A 260 -17.76 51.88 16.34
N PHE A 261 -17.56 52.68 15.32
CA PHE A 261 -17.35 54.12 15.45
C PHE A 261 -18.68 54.82 15.25
N TYR A 262 -19.25 55.34 16.34
CA TYR A 262 -20.37 56.23 16.27
C TYR A 262 -19.86 57.64 16.06
N ILE A 263 -20.06 58.19 14.84
CA ILE A 263 -19.60 59.53 14.50
C ILE A 263 -20.72 60.51 14.71
N ASP A 264 -20.47 61.50 15.56
CA ASP A 264 -21.43 62.59 15.75
C ASP A 264 -21.40 63.46 14.49
N VAL A 265 -22.56 63.53 13.83
CA VAL A 265 -22.75 64.31 12.60
C VAL A 265 -23.55 65.58 12.92
N GLY A 266 -23.88 65.82 14.22
CA GLY A 266 -24.61 67.01 14.65
C GLY A 266 -25.89 67.30 13.83
N ASN A 267 -26.11 68.54 13.47
CA ASN A 267 -27.28 68.99 12.71
C ASN A 267 -27.05 68.98 11.17
N LEU A 268 -26.06 68.20 10.66
CA LEU A 268 -25.84 68.13 9.22
C LEU A 268 -27.08 67.56 8.49
N PRO A 269 -27.45 68.08 7.31
CA PRO A 269 -28.43 67.44 6.44
C PRO A 269 -27.99 65.98 6.10
N LYS A 270 -29.00 65.09 5.98
CA LYS A 270 -28.77 63.63 5.82
C LYS A 270 -27.70 63.29 4.78
N VAL A 271 -27.77 63.92 3.62
CA VAL A 271 -26.82 63.67 2.49
C VAL A 271 -25.39 64.08 2.85
N LYS A 272 -25.21 65.24 3.52
CA LYS A 272 -23.90 65.72 3.97
C LYS A 272 -23.35 64.88 5.12
N ALA A 273 -24.22 64.40 6.02
CA ALA A 273 -23.86 63.49 7.09
C ALA A 273 -23.33 62.13 6.54
N GLU A 274 -24.01 61.57 5.58
CA GLU A 274 -23.59 60.36 4.91
C GLU A 274 -22.27 60.55 4.16
N GLN A 275 -22.09 61.64 3.44
CA GLN A 275 -20.82 61.97 2.76
C GLN A 275 -19.69 62.14 3.78
N TYR A 276 -19.88 62.82 4.87
CA TYR A 276 -18.88 62.99 5.91
C TYR A 276 -18.44 61.66 6.53
N VAL A 277 -19.39 60.78 6.86
CA VAL A 277 -19.07 59.42 7.35
C VAL A 277 -18.34 58.62 6.29
N GLN A 278 -18.73 58.75 5.03
CA GLN A 278 -18.10 58.02 3.92
C GLN A 278 -16.66 58.49 3.65
N ASP A 279 -16.39 59.80 3.76
CA ASP A 279 -15.06 60.38 3.66
C ASP A 279 -14.13 59.89 4.79
N ILE A 280 -14.63 59.87 6.02
CA ILE A 280 -13.90 59.34 7.17
C ILE A 280 -13.63 57.83 6.99
N MET A 281 -14.64 57.06 6.57
CA MET A 281 -14.52 55.65 6.31
C MET A 281 -13.44 55.35 5.24
N ASN A 282 -13.48 56.10 4.13
CA ASN A 282 -12.49 55.91 3.05
C ASN A 282 -11.08 56.31 3.48
N LYS A 283 -10.92 57.27 4.39
CA LYS A 283 -9.63 57.70 4.91
C LYS A 283 -8.98 56.67 5.83
N PHE A 284 -9.76 55.87 6.55
CA PHE A 284 -9.29 54.94 7.60
C PHE A 284 -9.64 53.47 7.32
N ARG A 285 -10.25 53.15 6.17
CA ARG A 285 -10.59 51.79 5.81
C ARG A 285 -9.36 51.00 5.36
N ASN A 286 -9.20 49.80 5.92
CA ASN A 286 -8.15 48.85 5.53
C ASN A 286 -8.81 47.59 4.98
N LYS A 287 -8.16 46.98 4.02
CA LYS A 287 -8.62 45.75 3.38
C LYS A 287 -7.56 44.67 3.48
N ILE A 288 -7.92 43.53 4.04
CA ILE A 288 -7.13 42.32 3.99
C ILE A 288 -7.73 41.38 2.94
N VAL A 289 -6.91 40.80 2.08
CA VAL A 289 -7.30 39.84 1.07
C VAL A 289 -6.61 38.52 1.39
N TYR A 290 -7.41 37.49 1.58
CA TYR A 290 -6.93 36.10 1.72
C TYR A 290 -6.95 35.45 0.35
N ASP A 291 -5.82 34.92 -0.09
CA ASP A 291 -5.71 34.14 -1.32
C ASP A 291 -5.83 32.64 -0.98
N ALA A 292 -6.96 32.05 -1.32
CA ALA A 292 -7.25 30.63 -1.06
C ALA A 292 -6.38 29.66 -1.89
N THR A 293 -5.66 30.16 -2.91
CA THR A 293 -4.82 29.32 -3.76
C THR A 293 -3.43 29.13 -3.16
N THR A 294 -2.89 30.19 -2.54
CA THR A 294 -1.52 30.18 -1.97
C THR A 294 -1.54 30.11 -0.45
N GLY A 295 -2.70 30.34 0.19
CA GLY A 295 -2.82 30.45 1.65
C GLY A 295 -2.21 31.74 2.21
N GLU A 296 -1.76 32.68 1.36
CA GLU A 296 -1.18 33.93 1.80
C GLU A 296 -2.24 34.96 2.17
N VAL A 297 -1.97 35.68 3.26
CA VAL A 297 -2.76 36.86 3.66
C VAL A 297 -2.04 38.09 3.14
N ARG A 298 -2.56 38.71 2.08
CA ARG A 298 -2.03 39.96 1.56
C ARG A 298 -2.66 41.16 2.25
N ASP A 299 -1.80 41.97 2.77
CA ASP A 299 -2.18 43.20 3.48
C ASP A 299 -1.90 44.44 2.62
N ASP A 300 -2.93 45.00 2.00
CA ASP A 300 -2.81 46.20 1.16
C ASP A 300 -2.87 47.52 1.99
N ARG A 301 -2.54 47.42 3.28
CA ARG A 301 -2.70 48.56 4.21
C ARG A 301 -1.57 49.57 4.16
N LYS A 302 -1.95 50.81 4.10
CA LYS A 302 -1.03 51.92 4.41
C LYS A 302 -0.94 52.21 5.92
N HIS A 303 -1.86 51.70 6.74
CA HIS A 303 -1.93 51.89 8.18
C HIS A 303 -2.36 50.60 8.89
N MET A 304 -1.71 50.28 10.02
CA MET A 304 -2.08 49.12 10.84
C MET A 304 -3.36 49.40 11.64
N SER A 305 -4.51 48.99 11.15
CA SER A 305 -5.75 48.94 11.91
C SER A 305 -6.57 47.67 11.61
N MET A 306 -7.47 47.31 12.51
CA MET A 306 -8.21 46.05 12.50
C MET A 306 -9.22 45.91 11.35
N MET A 307 -9.63 44.69 11.04
CA MET A 307 -10.13 44.23 9.73
C MET A 307 -11.51 44.75 9.33
N GLU A 308 -12.42 45.05 10.23
CA GLU A 308 -13.76 45.57 9.90
C GLU A 308 -14.22 46.50 10.99
N ASP A 309 -14.11 47.78 10.71
CA ASP A 309 -14.68 48.82 11.57
C ASP A 309 -16.05 49.26 11.02
N PHE A 310 -17.03 49.36 11.86
CA PHE A 310 -18.35 49.87 11.49
C PHE A 310 -18.45 51.35 11.79
N TRP A 311 -18.79 52.15 10.79
CA TRP A 311 -18.91 53.60 10.88
C TRP A 311 -20.39 54.00 10.82
N MET A 312 -20.94 54.42 11.94
CA MET A 312 -22.35 54.72 12.04
C MET A 312 -22.60 56.20 12.39
N PRO A 313 -23.42 56.93 11.61
CA PRO A 313 -23.76 58.30 11.95
C PRO A 313 -24.70 58.32 13.16
N ARG A 314 -24.42 59.19 14.12
CA ARG A 314 -25.27 59.44 15.31
C ARG A 314 -25.79 60.82 15.27
N ARG A 315 -27.08 60.96 15.54
CA ARG A 315 -27.76 62.24 15.69
C ARG A 315 -28.34 62.40 17.10
N GLU A 316 -28.18 63.60 17.66
CA GLU A 316 -28.75 64.03 18.93
C GLU A 316 -28.61 63.12 20.15
N GLY A 317 -28.17 63.73 21.25
CA GLY A 317 -28.22 63.15 22.57
C GLY A 317 -27.01 63.35 23.46
N GLY A 318 -26.09 64.26 23.13
CA GLY A 318 -25.11 64.75 24.12
C GLY A 318 -23.89 63.80 24.41
N LYS A 319 -23.74 62.73 23.77
CA LYS A 319 -22.46 61.91 23.78
C LYS A 319 -21.79 62.04 22.44
N GLY A 320 -20.61 62.63 22.40
CA GLY A 320 -19.81 62.79 21.20
C GLY A 320 -19.49 61.49 20.50
N THR A 321 -18.51 61.48 19.62
CA THR A 321 -18.01 60.26 18.92
C THR A 321 -17.63 59.19 19.95
N GLU A 322 -18.25 58.04 19.88
CA GLU A 322 -18.07 56.91 20.80
C GLU A 322 -17.55 55.71 20.02
N ILE A 323 -16.59 54.98 20.59
CA ILE A 323 -16.07 53.75 20.03
C ILE A 323 -16.54 52.59 20.93
N THR A 324 -17.29 51.67 20.35
CA THR A 324 -17.76 50.48 21.06
C THR A 324 -17.14 49.26 20.38
N THR A 325 -16.66 48.31 21.16
CA THR A 325 -16.12 47.03 20.63
C THR A 325 -17.23 45.98 20.64
N LEU A 326 -17.38 45.28 19.50
CA LEU A 326 -18.12 44.02 19.46
C LEU A 326 -17.16 42.90 19.84
N PRO A 327 -17.53 42.07 20.82
CA PRO A 327 -16.67 40.96 21.23
C PRO A 327 -16.37 40.04 20.03
N GLY A 328 -15.17 39.55 19.97
CA GLY A 328 -14.75 38.54 19.00
C GLY A 328 -15.60 37.26 19.08
N GLY A 329 -15.50 36.42 18.07
CA GLY A 329 -16.21 35.14 18.06
C GLY A 329 -15.76 34.25 19.23
N GLN A 330 -16.72 33.64 19.92
CA GLN A 330 -16.45 32.59 20.90
C GLN A 330 -16.19 31.27 20.13
N ASN A 331 -15.46 30.34 20.75
CA ASN A 331 -15.12 29.01 20.19
C ASN A 331 -14.21 29.02 18.94
N LEU A 332 -13.27 29.96 18.89
CA LEU A 332 -12.25 30.00 17.82
C LEU A 332 -11.25 28.83 17.90
N GLY A 333 -11.26 28.07 18.99
CA GLY A 333 -10.37 26.91 19.22
C GLY A 333 -10.93 25.57 18.75
N ASP A 334 -12.21 25.48 18.42
CA ASP A 334 -12.85 24.23 18.03
C ASP A 334 -12.34 23.77 16.65
N ILE A 335 -11.75 22.57 16.62
CA ILE A 335 -11.24 21.90 15.41
C ILE A 335 -11.87 20.51 15.25
N GLU A 336 -12.87 20.16 16.03
CA GLU A 336 -13.49 18.83 16.03
C GLU A 336 -14.09 18.48 14.66
N ASP A 337 -14.65 19.44 13.95
CA ASP A 337 -15.18 19.26 12.60
C ASP A 337 -14.08 18.89 11.61
N ILE A 338 -12.91 19.53 11.70
CA ILE A 338 -11.74 19.22 10.85
C ILE A 338 -11.26 17.79 11.14
N GLN A 339 -11.09 17.45 12.42
CA GLN A 339 -10.68 16.12 12.84
C GLN A 339 -11.66 15.03 12.38
N TYR A 340 -12.97 15.33 12.43
CA TYR A 340 -13.98 14.41 11.91
C TYR A 340 -13.79 14.11 10.42
N PHE A 341 -13.60 15.14 9.59
CA PHE A 341 -13.42 14.95 8.14
C PHE A 341 -12.04 14.36 7.80
N GLN A 342 -11.00 14.68 8.55
CA GLN A 342 -9.69 14.07 8.44
C GLN A 342 -9.77 12.56 8.76
N ASN A 343 -10.40 12.17 9.86
CA ASN A 343 -10.63 10.77 10.19
C ASN A 343 -11.45 10.06 9.11
N LYS A 344 -12.46 10.71 8.54
CA LYS A 344 -13.25 10.18 7.43
C LYS A 344 -12.42 9.96 6.16
N LEU A 345 -11.45 10.83 5.89
CA LEU A 345 -10.49 10.67 4.80
C LEU A 345 -9.62 9.42 5.03
N PHE A 346 -9.04 9.27 6.22
CA PHE A 346 -8.19 8.13 6.55
C PHE A 346 -8.96 6.80 6.49
N HIS A 347 -10.19 6.78 6.97
CA HIS A 347 -11.08 5.63 6.81
C HIS A 347 -11.39 5.31 5.34
N ALA A 348 -11.56 6.32 4.48
CA ALA A 348 -11.79 6.12 3.04
C ALA A 348 -10.59 5.51 2.35
N LEU A 349 -9.37 5.80 2.83
CA LEU A 349 -8.10 5.24 2.36
C LEU A 349 -7.74 3.89 3.02
N ASN A 350 -8.53 3.44 4.00
CA ASN A 350 -8.26 2.25 4.83
C ASN A 350 -6.98 2.35 5.68
N VAL A 351 -6.51 3.54 6.01
CA VAL A 351 -5.35 3.76 6.88
C VAL A 351 -5.82 3.91 8.33
N PRO A 352 -5.19 3.23 9.29
CA PRO A 352 -5.49 3.41 10.70
C PRO A 352 -5.19 4.84 11.15
N VAL A 353 -6.16 5.48 11.79
CA VAL A 353 -6.02 6.87 12.28
C VAL A 353 -4.85 7.00 13.27
N GLY A 354 -4.60 5.94 14.06
CA GLY A 354 -3.53 5.91 15.04
C GLY A 354 -2.11 6.00 14.47
N ARG A 355 -1.91 5.72 13.17
CA ARG A 355 -0.61 5.88 12.50
C ARG A 355 -0.32 7.33 12.11
N LEU A 356 -1.36 8.11 11.82
CA LEU A 356 -1.24 9.42 11.21
C LEU A 356 -1.47 10.57 12.20
N GLN A 357 -2.05 10.28 13.36
CA GLN A 357 -2.24 11.26 14.43
C GLN A 357 -1.25 10.99 15.56
N GLU A 358 -0.45 11.98 15.91
CA GLU A 358 0.35 11.97 17.13
C GLU A 358 -0.58 11.91 18.35
N GLN A 359 -0.83 10.72 18.85
CA GLN A 359 -1.62 10.57 20.07
C GLN A 359 -0.75 10.88 21.27
N GLN A 360 -1.07 11.93 21.97
CA GLN A 360 -0.50 12.25 23.27
C GLN A 360 -0.84 11.13 24.27
N GLY A 361 0.15 10.34 24.62
CA GLY A 361 0.10 9.41 25.76
C GLY A 361 -0.04 7.93 25.39
N PHE A 362 0.97 7.18 25.77
CA PHE A 362 0.99 5.71 25.76
C PHE A 362 -0.03 5.22 26.82
N SER A 363 -1.17 4.70 26.37
CA SER A 363 -2.15 4.07 27.26
C SER A 363 -2.14 2.56 27.05
N ILE A 364 -1.73 1.82 28.08
CA ILE A 364 -1.59 0.36 28.09
C ILE A 364 -2.89 -0.40 27.72
N GLY A 365 -4.05 0.26 27.82
CA GLY A 365 -5.34 -0.34 27.44
C GLY A 365 -5.70 -0.27 25.93
N ARG A 366 -4.93 0.46 25.10
CA ARG A 366 -5.21 0.64 23.67
C ARG A 366 -4.47 -0.34 22.75
N SER A 367 -3.55 -1.14 23.26
CA SER A 367 -2.75 -2.08 22.45
C SER A 367 -3.61 -3.08 21.67
N VAL A 368 -4.72 -3.54 22.23
CA VAL A 368 -5.63 -4.51 21.57
C VAL A 368 -6.43 -3.87 20.43
N GLU A 369 -6.80 -2.60 20.57
CA GLU A 369 -7.56 -1.87 19.54
C GLU A 369 -6.66 -1.48 18.37
N ILE A 370 -5.45 -1.00 18.67
CA ILE A 370 -4.39 -0.72 17.67
C ILE A 370 -4.07 -1.99 16.88
N SER A 371 -3.91 -3.14 17.54
CA SER A 371 -3.61 -4.38 16.84
C SER A 371 -4.73 -4.87 15.91
N ARG A 372 -6.01 -4.56 16.19
CA ARG A 372 -7.14 -4.94 15.34
C ARG A 372 -7.18 -4.15 14.03
N ASP A 373 -6.94 -2.84 14.07
CA ASP A 373 -6.96 -2.00 12.89
C ASP A 373 -5.70 -2.20 12.03
N GLU A 374 -4.56 -2.49 12.65
CA GLU A 374 -3.34 -2.93 11.96
C GLU A 374 -3.56 -4.25 11.20
N ILE A 375 -4.24 -5.25 11.78
CA ILE A 375 -4.55 -6.49 11.08
C ILE A 375 -5.43 -6.23 9.84
N LYS A 376 -6.39 -5.31 9.91
CA LYS A 376 -7.20 -4.93 8.74
C LYS A 376 -6.35 -4.25 7.67
N PHE A 377 -5.45 -3.39 8.09
CA PHE A 377 -4.53 -2.67 7.22
C PHE A 377 -3.58 -3.65 6.51
N HIS A 378 -2.92 -4.55 7.23
CA HIS A 378 -2.09 -5.61 6.62
C HIS A 378 -2.85 -6.47 5.61
N LYS A 379 -4.10 -6.87 5.93
CA LYS A 379 -4.94 -7.58 4.97
C LYS A 379 -5.29 -6.74 3.74
N PHE A 380 -5.41 -5.44 3.88
CA PHE A 380 -5.61 -4.53 2.76
C PHE A 380 -4.34 -4.44 1.91
N ILE A 381 -3.18 -4.23 2.51
CA ILE A 381 -1.87 -4.21 1.83
C ILE A 381 -1.61 -5.53 1.10
N GLY A 382 -1.85 -6.67 1.72
CA GLY A 382 -1.69 -7.98 1.07
C GLY A 382 -2.56 -8.13 -0.19
N ARG A 383 -3.79 -7.59 -0.19
CA ARG A 383 -4.62 -7.55 -1.40
C ARG A 383 -4.05 -6.62 -2.49
N LEU A 384 -3.47 -5.49 -2.11
CA LEU A 384 -2.81 -4.57 -3.04
C LEU A 384 -1.58 -5.24 -3.66
N ARG A 385 -0.71 -5.85 -2.85
CA ARG A 385 0.47 -6.60 -3.30
C ARG A 385 0.08 -7.69 -4.31
N LYS A 386 -0.96 -8.47 -4.00
CA LYS A 386 -1.47 -9.53 -4.89
C LYS A 386 -1.95 -8.99 -6.24
N LYS A 387 -2.59 -7.82 -6.28
CA LYS A 387 -3.04 -7.19 -7.52
C LYS A 387 -1.88 -6.59 -8.31
N PHE A 388 -0.96 -5.93 -7.62
CA PHE A 388 0.23 -5.36 -8.22
C PHE A 388 1.17 -6.43 -8.80
N ALA A 389 1.26 -7.60 -8.17
CA ALA A 389 2.08 -8.74 -8.62
C ALA A 389 1.74 -9.23 -10.03
N ASN A 390 0.56 -8.89 -10.58
CA ASN A 390 0.25 -9.16 -11.98
C ASN A 390 1.24 -8.49 -12.95
N LEU A 391 1.89 -7.38 -12.54
CA LEU A 391 2.98 -6.77 -13.30
C LEU A 391 4.11 -7.76 -13.57
N PHE A 392 4.50 -8.46 -12.52
CA PHE A 392 5.58 -9.45 -12.60
C PHE A 392 5.16 -10.69 -13.38
N THR A 393 3.92 -11.14 -13.17
CA THR A 393 3.35 -12.30 -13.86
C THR A 393 3.33 -12.08 -15.37
N ASP A 394 2.83 -10.94 -15.84
CA ASP A 394 2.74 -10.64 -17.26
C ASP A 394 4.13 -10.38 -17.88
N ALA A 395 5.03 -9.68 -17.17
CA ALA A 395 6.39 -9.47 -17.63
C ALA A 395 7.19 -10.79 -17.71
N LEU A 396 7.04 -11.65 -16.71
CA LEU A 396 7.67 -12.95 -16.67
C LEU A 396 7.17 -13.87 -17.79
N PHE A 397 5.87 -13.86 -18.06
CA PHE A 397 5.28 -14.57 -19.19
C PHE A 397 5.96 -14.22 -20.51
N VAL A 398 6.03 -12.92 -20.82
CA VAL A 398 6.66 -12.45 -22.07
C VAL A 398 8.14 -12.87 -22.12
N GLN A 399 8.85 -12.74 -21.01
CA GLN A 399 10.27 -13.09 -20.90
C GLN A 399 10.51 -14.58 -21.14
N LEU A 400 9.74 -15.45 -20.51
CA LEU A 400 9.91 -16.91 -20.61
C LEU A 400 9.51 -17.44 -21.98
N VAL A 401 8.46 -16.88 -22.58
CA VAL A 401 8.01 -17.25 -23.94
C VAL A 401 9.00 -16.77 -24.99
N ALA A 402 9.50 -15.53 -24.90
CA ALA A 402 10.49 -14.99 -25.83
C ALA A 402 11.79 -15.83 -25.84
N LYS A 403 12.23 -16.28 -24.67
CA LYS A 403 13.42 -17.16 -24.54
C LYS A 403 13.13 -18.64 -24.80
N ASN A 404 11.91 -18.99 -25.14
CA ASN A 404 11.46 -20.36 -25.39
C ASN A 404 11.75 -21.34 -24.23
N ILE A 405 11.61 -20.84 -22.99
CA ILE A 405 11.74 -21.64 -21.76
C ILE A 405 10.44 -22.37 -21.46
N ILE A 406 9.29 -21.70 -21.69
CA ILE A 406 7.94 -22.22 -21.48
C ILE A 406 7.11 -21.99 -22.73
N ARG A 407 6.19 -22.90 -23.01
CA ARG A 407 5.20 -22.72 -24.08
C ARG A 407 4.02 -21.87 -23.61
N PRO A 408 3.43 -21.05 -24.47
CA PRO A 408 2.28 -20.23 -24.10
C PRO A 408 1.08 -21.04 -23.57
N ASP A 409 0.92 -22.30 -24.04
CA ASP A 409 -0.18 -23.17 -23.64
C ASP A 409 -0.02 -23.71 -22.21
N GLU A 410 1.21 -23.85 -21.72
CA GLU A 410 1.56 -24.32 -20.38
C GLU A 410 1.44 -23.20 -19.34
N TRP A 411 1.48 -21.94 -19.77
CA TRP A 411 1.49 -20.80 -18.87
C TRP A 411 0.24 -20.66 -17.99
N GLU A 412 -0.94 -20.96 -18.53
CA GLU A 412 -2.19 -20.83 -17.80
C GLU A 412 -2.25 -21.73 -16.56
N ASP A 413 -1.60 -22.89 -16.62
CA ASP A 413 -1.49 -23.82 -15.51
C ASP A 413 -0.39 -23.35 -14.53
N LEU A 414 0.79 -23.01 -15.05
CA LEU A 414 1.95 -22.63 -14.24
C LEU A 414 1.76 -21.33 -13.46
N LYS A 415 1.04 -20.36 -14.03
CA LYS A 415 0.85 -19.05 -13.37
C LYS A 415 0.07 -19.12 -12.05
N GLN A 416 -0.71 -20.18 -11.83
CA GLN A 416 -1.50 -20.34 -10.60
C GLN A 416 -0.62 -20.73 -9.41
N ASP A 417 0.49 -21.45 -9.68
CA ASP A 417 1.41 -21.96 -8.68
C ASP A 417 2.60 -21.02 -8.42
N ILE A 418 2.74 -19.96 -9.25
CA ILE A 418 3.75 -18.94 -9.05
C ILE A 418 3.26 -17.90 -8.04
N LYS A 419 3.98 -17.76 -6.93
CA LYS A 419 3.71 -16.77 -5.89
C LYS A 419 4.84 -15.75 -5.82
N TYR A 420 4.52 -14.56 -5.35
CA TYR A 420 5.49 -13.48 -5.15
C TYR A 420 5.48 -13.09 -3.69
N ASP A 421 6.65 -13.18 -3.07
CA ASP A 421 6.85 -12.83 -1.68
C ASP A 421 7.48 -11.44 -1.62
N PHE A 422 6.74 -10.49 -1.05
CA PHE A 422 7.22 -9.15 -0.76
C PHE A 422 7.88 -9.14 0.60
N ILE A 423 8.98 -8.40 0.75
CA ILE A 423 9.56 -8.20 2.07
C ILE A 423 8.52 -7.50 2.95
N GLU A 424 8.40 -7.99 4.16
CA GLU A 424 7.60 -7.37 5.20
C GLU A 424 8.54 -6.73 6.22
N ASP A 425 8.16 -5.58 6.75
CA ASP A 425 8.87 -4.98 7.87
C ASP A 425 8.58 -5.80 9.14
N ASN A 426 9.53 -6.70 9.43
CA ASN A 426 9.35 -7.73 10.44
C ASN A 426 9.31 -7.19 11.88
N HIS A 427 9.76 -5.95 12.14
CA HIS A 427 9.88 -5.47 13.51
C HIS A 427 8.56 -5.49 14.29
N TYR A 428 7.47 -5.11 13.65
CA TYR A 428 6.15 -5.14 14.30
C TYR A 428 5.57 -6.55 14.39
N SER A 429 5.80 -7.36 13.36
CA SER A 429 5.42 -8.79 13.34
C SER A 429 6.19 -9.56 14.41
N GLU A 430 7.50 -9.37 14.50
CA GLU A 430 8.34 -10.01 15.51
C GLU A 430 7.95 -9.61 16.94
N LEU A 431 7.66 -8.33 17.20
CA LEU A 431 7.18 -7.89 18.51
C LEU A 431 5.86 -8.56 18.88
N LYS A 432 4.95 -8.65 17.93
CA LYS A 432 3.65 -9.29 18.13
C LYS A 432 3.77 -10.80 18.31
N ASP A 433 4.60 -11.45 17.50
CA ASP A 433 4.85 -12.89 17.60
C ASP A 433 5.54 -13.22 18.93
N ASN A 434 6.46 -12.38 19.38
CA ASN A 434 7.07 -12.48 20.71
C ASN A 434 6.05 -12.25 21.85
N GLU A 435 5.12 -11.29 21.70
CA GLU A 435 4.07 -11.04 22.69
C GLU A 435 3.08 -12.21 22.75
N ILE A 436 2.69 -12.76 21.59
CA ILE A 436 1.86 -13.95 21.49
C ILE A 436 2.58 -15.16 22.12
N LEU A 437 3.86 -15.34 21.79
CA LEU A 437 4.68 -16.41 22.34
C LEU A 437 4.81 -16.30 23.85
N ASN A 438 5.11 -15.11 24.36
CA ASN A 438 5.17 -14.83 25.80
C ASN A 438 3.83 -15.15 26.51
N THR A 439 2.72 -14.75 25.91
CA THR A 439 1.38 -15.05 26.43
C THR A 439 1.11 -16.56 26.45
N ARG A 440 1.50 -17.29 25.40
CA ARG A 440 1.38 -18.75 25.33
C ARG A 440 2.27 -19.44 26.36
N LEU A 441 3.52 -18.98 26.51
CA LEU A 441 4.45 -19.51 27.50
C LEU A 441 3.98 -19.24 28.94
N ALA A 442 3.44 -18.06 29.24
CA ALA A 442 2.83 -17.75 30.52
C ALA A 442 1.62 -18.67 30.80
N THR A 443 0.79 -18.92 29.81
CA THR A 443 -0.32 -19.87 29.92
C THR A 443 0.18 -21.30 30.11
N LEU A 444 1.26 -21.70 29.43
CA LEU A 444 1.89 -23.00 29.60
C LEU A 444 2.39 -23.21 31.03
N GLN A 445 3.09 -22.22 31.63
CA GLN A 445 3.56 -22.28 33.02
C GLN A 445 2.40 -22.47 33.99
N LEU A 446 1.25 -21.84 33.77
CA LEU A 446 0.08 -22.02 34.62
C LEU A 446 -0.54 -23.43 34.51
N VAL A 447 -0.45 -24.06 33.35
CA VAL A 447 -1.02 -25.37 33.05
C VAL A 447 -0.05 -26.52 33.37
N GLU A 448 1.26 -26.26 33.45
CA GLU A 448 2.32 -27.24 33.69
C GLU A 448 2.02 -28.21 34.87
N PRO A 449 1.53 -27.78 36.06
CA PRO A 449 1.22 -28.66 37.17
C PRO A 449 0.08 -29.64 36.90
N TYR A 450 -0.71 -29.39 35.86
CA TYR A 450 -1.89 -30.18 35.49
C TYR A 450 -1.64 -31.11 34.29
N ILE A 451 -0.43 -31.08 33.72
CA ILE A 451 -0.02 -31.97 32.63
C ILE A 451 0.07 -33.42 33.17
N GLY A 452 -0.50 -34.36 32.43
CA GLY A 452 -0.58 -35.75 32.79
C GLY A 452 -1.67 -36.08 33.81
N LYS A 453 -2.34 -35.06 34.40
CA LYS A 453 -3.50 -35.25 35.28
C LYS A 453 -4.83 -34.93 34.61
N PHE A 454 -4.88 -33.78 33.90
CA PHE A 454 -6.09 -33.30 33.25
C PHE A 454 -5.88 -33.03 31.76
N TYR A 455 -4.64 -32.71 31.34
CA TYR A 455 -4.31 -32.38 29.94
C TYR A 455 -3.17 -33.28 29.44
N SER A 456 -3.29 -33.74 28.19
CA SER A 456 -2.21 -34.45 27.50
C SER A 456 -1.21 -33.45 26.89
N MET A 457 0.05 -33.88 26.70
CA MET A 457 1.08 -33.07 26.05
C MET A 457 0.68 -32.67 24.63
N ASP A 458 0.05 -33.58 23.87
CA ASP A 458 -0.39 -33.30 22.52
C ASP A 458 -1.53 -32.28 22.46
N TRP A 459 -2.42 -32.31 23.45
CA TRP A 459 -3.47 -31.29 23.56
C TRP A 459 -2.87 -29.90 23.81
N ILE A 460 -1.84 -29.82 24.64
CA ILE A 460 -1.14 -28.55 24.96
C ILE A 460 -0.43 -28.01 23.71
N ARG A 461 0.29 -28.87 22.97
CA ARG A 461 0.97 -28.48 21.74
C ARG A 461 -0.01 -27.94 20.70
N LYS A 462 -1.17 -28.62 20.52
CA LYS A 462 -2.19 -28.22 19.57
C LYS A 462 -3.00 -26.99 20.00
N ASN A 463 -3.38 -26.87 21.27
CA ASN A 463 -4.35 -25.86 21.73
C ASN A 463 -3.70 -24.62 22.40
N ILE A 464 -2.60 -24.80 23.14
CA ILE A 464 -1.92 -23.70 23.82
C ILE A 464 -0.82 -23.13 22.92
N LEU A 465 0.07 -23.99 22.44
CA LEU A 465 1.15 -23.57 21.55
C LEU A 465 0.67 -23.36 20.09
N GLN A 466 -0.51 -23.90 19.73
CA GLN A 466 -1.11 -23.83 18.39
C GLN A 466 -0.18 -24.36 17.28
N MET A 467 0.54 -25.43 17.57
CA MET A 467 1.42 -26.09 16.61
C MET A 467 0.62 -27.00 15.66
N ASN A 468 0.98 -26.97 14.38
CA ASN A 468 0.46 -27.87 13.36
C ASN A 468 1.05 -29.30 13.53
N GLU A 469 0.40 -30.31 12.96
CA GLU A 469 0.89 -31.70 13.03
C GLU A 469 2.28 -31.87 12.42
N GLN A 470 2.57 -31.18 11.32
CA GLN A 470 3.89 -31.15 10.69
C GLN A 470 4.96 -30.52 11.59
N GLU A 471 4.66 -29.40 12.21
CA GLU A 471 5.55 -28.74 13.17
C GLU A 471 5.83 -29.60 14.39
N ILE A 472 4.84 -30.34 14.88
CA ILE A 472 5.01 -31.30 15.99
C ILE A 472 5.95 -32.43 15.60
N GLU A 473 5.81 -32.97 14.36
CA GLU A 473 6.72 -34.03 13.87
C GLU A 473 8.15 -33.51 13.69
N GLU A 474 8.32 -32.33 13.11
CA GLU A 474 9.64 -31.70 12.95
C GLU A 474 10.31 -31.44 14.29
N MET A 475 9.55 -30.88 15.24
CA MET A 475 10.07 -30.60 16.57
C MET A 475 10.46 -31.89 17.30
N ASN A 476 9.68 -32.97 17.18
CA ASN A 476 10.04 -34.27 17.75
C ASN A 476 11.34 -34.81 17.14
N LYS A 477 11.51 -34.72 15.82
CA LYS A 477 12.76 -35.12 15.14
C LYS A 477 13.97 -34.29 15.56
N GLN A 478 13.77 -32.99 15.82
CA GLN A 478 14.84 -32.11 16.32
C GLN A 478 15.19 -32.47 17.76
N MET A 479 14.20 -32.68 18.62
CA MET A 479 14.42 -33.10 20.01
C MET A 479 15.11 -34.45 20.11
N GLU A 480 14.81 -35.42 19.25
CA GLU A 480 15.52 -36.70 19.18
C GLU A 480 16.98 -36.48 18.81
N LYS A 481 17.29 -35.67 17.79
CA LYS A 481 18.66 -35.33 17.42
C LYS A 481 19.42 -34.60 18.51
N ASP A 482 18.78 -33.66 19.20
CA ASP A 482 19.39 -32.93 20.30
C ASP A 482 19.63 -33.85 21.49
N GLY A 483 18.75 -34.82 21.76
CA GLY A 483 18.93 -35.88 22.72
C GLY A 483 20.13 -36.77 22.41
N ASP A 484 20.29 -37.19 21.17
CA ASP A 484 21.44 -37.96 20.71
C ASP A 484 22.76 -37.18 20.83
N ILE A 485 22.74 -35.88 20.50
CA ILE A 485 23.90 -34.99 20.64
C ILE A 485 24.27 -34.82 22.12
N GLN A 486 23.29 -34.65 23.01
CA GLN A 486 23.54 -34.54 24.45
C GLN A 486 24.07 -35.83 25.03
N MET A 487 23.61 -37.02 24.57
CA MET A 487 24.17 -38.31 24.98
C MET A 487 25.63 -38.47 24.51
N GLN A 488 25.95 -38.09 23.26
CA GLN A 488 27.30 -38.08 22.74
C GLN A 488 28.24 -37.16 23.52
N HIS A 489 27.79 -35.96 23.91
CA HIS A 489 28.57 -35.07 24.76
C HIS A 489 28.77 -35.61 26.15
N ALA A 490 27.75 -36.23 26.75
CA ALA A 490 27.87 -36.85 28.08
C ALA A 490 28.81 -38.07 28.06
N GLU A 491 28.82 -38.87 27.00
CA GLU A 491 29.78 -39.97 26.82
C GLU A 491 31.22 -39.46 26.62
N LEU A 492 31.38 -38.35 25.86
CA LEU A 492 32.69 -37.71 25.68
C LEU A 492 33.23 -37.13 26.98
N ASP A 493 32.41 -36.42 27.75
CA ASP A 493 32.76 -35.86 29.07
C ASP A 493 33.04 -36.97 30.09
N GLY A 494 32.27 -38.05 30.06
CA GLY A 494 32.52 -39.25 30.88
C GLY A 494 33.83 -39.92 30.51
N SER A 495 34.17 -40.03 29.22
CA SER A 495 35.43 -40.61 28.78
C SER A 495 36.63 -39.72 29.10
N LEU A 496 36.51 -38.42 29.00
CA LEU A 496 37.54 -37.44 29.40
C LEU A 496 37.79 -37.47 30.92
N ALA A 497 36.74 -37.56 31.71
CA ALA A 497 36.83 -37.66 33.14
C ALA A 497 37.50 -38.97 33.58
N ALA A 498 37.17 -40.09 32.95
CA ALA A 498 37.81 -41.39 33.15
C ALA A 498 39.30 -41.37 32.74
N ALA A 499 39.64 -40.76 31.60
CA ALA A 499 41.03 -40.59 31.16
C ALA A 499 41.84 -39.70 32.13
N ALA A 500 41.25 -38.64 32.65
CA ALA A 500 41.89 -37.77 33.65
C ALA A 500 42.12 -38.49 34.98
N GLN A 501 41.17 -39.32 35.46
CA GLN A 501 41.35 -40.16 36.63
C GLN A 501 42.43 -41.23 36.42
N ALA A 502 42.47 -41.88 35.28
CA ALA A 502 43.51 -42.84 34.92
C ALA A 502 44.90 -42.19 34.84
N ALA A 503 45.00 -40.99 34.26
CA ALA A 503 46.24 -40.21 34.25
C ALA A 503 46.69 -39.81 35.66
N GLN A 504 45.77 -39.44 36.52
CA GLN A 504 46.07 -39.11 37.93
C GLN A 504 46.51 -40.32 38.72
N GLN A 505 45.90 -41.50 38.51
CA GLN A 505 46.33 -42.76 39.13
C GLN A 505 47.73 -43.17 38.66
N ASN A 506 48.00 -43.08 37.36
CA ASN A 506 49.31 -43.35 36.83
C ASN A 506 50.40 -42.40 37.35
N PHE A 507 50.07 -41.11 37.52
CA PHE A 507 50.96 -40.12 38.10
C PHE A 507 51.27 -40.43 39.58
N LEU A 508 50.27 -40.85 40.35
CA LEU A 508 50.44 -41.27 41.76
C LEU A 508 51.24 -42.55 41.86
N GLN A 509 51.08 -43.53 40.96
CA GLN A 509 51.90 -44.77 40.93
C GLN A 509 53.36 -44.52 40.51
N ALA A 510 53.58 -43.61 39.56
CA ALA A 510 54.94 -43.26 39.13
C ALA A 510 55.74 -42.47 40.17
N ASN A 511 55.07 -41.75 41.07
CA ASN A 511 55.70 -40.96 42.12
C ASN A 511 55.55 -41.59 43.51
N ALA A 512 55.18 -42.86 43.65
CA ALA A 512 55.20 -43.56 44.91
C ALA A 512 56.66 -43.67 45.38
N PRO A 513 57.02 -43.22 46.65
CA PRO A 513 58.37 -43.33 47.14
C PRO A 513 58.72 -44.79 47.31
N GLN A 514 59.84 -45.24 46.65
CA GLN A 514 60.45 -46.54 46.88
C GLN A 514 60.79 -46.66 48.38
N ALA A 515 60.17 -47.58 49.04
CA ALA A 515 60.51 -47.92 50.40
C ALA A 515 62.00 -48.39 50.46
N LEU A 516 62.83 -47.59 51.06
CA LEU A 516 64.20 -47.95 51.41
C LEU A 516 64.17 -49.18 52.28
N GLU A 517 64.68 -50.35 51.81
CA GLU A 517 64.98 -51.54 52.63
C GLU A 517 66.00 -51.17 53.72
N ALA A 518 65.63 -51.33 54.98
CA ALA A 518 66.52 -51.19 56.09
C ALA A 518 67.52 -52.36 56.11
N PRO A 519 68.84 -52.13 56.39
CA PRO A 519 69.82 -53.20 56.45
C PRO A 519 69.57 -54.09 57.64
N THR A 520 69.53 -55.40 57.47
CA THR A 520 69.55 -56.46 58.47
C THR A 520 70.86 -56.48 59.20
N ASP A 521 70.90 -56.04 60.43
CA ASP A 521 72.02 -56.17 61.33
C ASP A 521 72.04 -57.56 61.94
N ASN A 522 73.10 -58.28 61.54
CA ASN A 522 73.45 -59.61 62.03
C ASN A 522 74.26 -59.45 63.29
N GLN A 523 73.73 -59.74 64.50
CA GLN A 523 74.53 -60.02 65.68
C GLN A 523 74.26 -61.40 66.16
N GLN A 524 75.30 -62.24 65.88
CA GLN A 524 75.59 -63.43 66.63
C GLN A 524 76.21 -63.05 67.96
N GLY A 525 75.86 -63.79 68.95
CA GLY A 525 76.83 -64.20 69.92
C GLY A 525 76.63 -63.89 71.37
N ALA A 526 76.50 -64.93 72.06
CA ALA A 526 77.17 -65.39 73.23
C ALA A 526 76.59 -65.06 74.65
N ASN A 527 76.26 -66.13 75.19
CA ASN A 527 76.54 -66.58 76.59
C ASN A 527 76.07 -65.76 77.81
N GLN A 528 75.39 -66.34 78.54
CA GLN A 528 75.27 -66.95 79.86
C GLN A 528 73.92 -66.64 80.46
#